data_9300acb76ab57ee08a9520a78d601ba2
#
_entry.id   9300acb76ab57ee08a9520a78d601ba2
#
_cell.length_a   1.000
_cell.length_b   1.000
_cell.length_c   1.000
_cell.angle_alpha   90.00
_cell.angle_beta   90.00
_cell.angle_gamma   90.00
#
_symmetry.space_group_name_H-M   'P 1'
#
loop_
_entity.id
_entity.type
_entity.pdbx_description
1 polymer ?
#
loop_
_entity_poly.entity_id
_entity_poly.type
_entity_poly.pdbx_seq_one_letter_code
_entity_poly.pdbx_strand_id
1 'polypeptide(L)'
;MKNFFAEQKQAIYKYLTDYIHDKRDDLSRVHTMGADSGDRILDFTEKGKMLRGGLVALAYLLTRTAPSEDTVPRDVYAVGAVMELFQSGFLIHDDIMDRDEKRRGIRSIFAQYGKMAAEAGIEDSYHTGESLGICAGDIAFFMAFEILAGLGTGAGNRLTGLCAREISYVGVAQMMDVYWGQTPAAVEEEDIIALYRYKTGRYTFSLPLMCGAVLADASEAQSAALEKIGELLGVVFQLKDDELGLFGDEQQLGKPIGSDLKEGKKTPFFIRLMNRASAAQSEKLSGLIGNEKISADDVLYVRGLVESFGIREEIGHLCEEYAEQSRTIIEGADDFDPRYRDILLQLIDYSLNRRK
;
A
#
# COMPACT_ATOMS: atom_id res chain seq x y z
N MET A 1 12.72 -5.12 -14.98
CA MET A 1 11.89 -4.57 -13.89
C MET A 1 12.68 -3.76 -12.87
N LYS A 2 13.61 -4.32 -12.07
CA LYS A 2 14.27 -3.59 -10.96
C LYS A 2 14.93 -2.26 -11.37
N ASN A 3 15.68 -2.22 -12.46
CA ASN A 3 16.33 -0.98 -12.94
C ASN A 3 15.28 0.06 -13.32
N PHE A 4 14.21 -0.34 -14.01
CA PHE A 4 13.10 0.55 -14.36
C PHE A 4 12.53 1.26 -13.13
N PHE A 5 12.11 0.50 -12.09
CA PHE A 5 11.55 1.11 -10.89
C PHE A 5 12.57 1.96 -10.11
N ALA A 6 13.85 1.61 -10.15
CA ALA A 6 14.90 2.42 -9.51
C ALA A 6 15.09 3.79 -10.20
N GLU A 7 15.04 3.82 -11.52
CA GLU A 7 15.10 5.06 -12.32
C GLU A 7 13.87 5.94 -12.08
N GLN A 8 12.65 5.32 -12.10
CA GLN A 8 11.42 6.06 -11.83
C GLN A 8 11.43 6.64 -10.41
N LYS A 9 11.87 5.86 -9.41
CA LYS A 9 12.02 6.36 -8.03
C LYS A 9 12.85 7.63 -7.96
N GLN A 10 14.01 7.68 -8.63
CA GLN A 10 14.89 8.86 -8.61
C GLN A 10 14.20 10.09 -9.18
N ALA A 11 13.50 9.95 -10.31
CA ALA A 11 12.83 11.07 -10.98
C ALA A 11 11.61 11.56 -10.16
N ILE A 12 10.82 10.65 -9.59
CA ILE A 12 9.68 10.96 -8.74
C ILE A 12 10.15 11.64 -7.45
N TYR A 13 11.20 11.11 -6.80
CA TYR A 13 11.75 11.71 -5.59
C TYR A 13 12.31 13.11 -5.84
N LYS A 14 12.99 13.30 -6.98
CA LYS A 14 13.43 14.63 -7.37
C LYS A 14 12.25 15.60 -7.51
N TYR A 15 11.18 15.19 -8.21
CA TYR A 15 9.98 16.03 -8.34
C TYR A 15 9.40 16.38 -6.98
N LEU A 16 9.25 15.39 -6.09
CA LEU A 16 8.71 15.57 -4.75
C LEU A 16 9.57 16.51 -3.90
N THR A 17 10.90 16.37 -3.99
CA THR A 17 11.85 17.25 -3.29
C THR A 17 11.71 18.69 -3.75
N ASP A 18 11.71 18.92 -5.06
CA ASP A 18 11.54 20.26 -5.65
C ASP A 18 10.21 20.87 -5.20
N TYR A 19 9.09 20.12 -5.26
CA TYR A 19 7.77 20.56 -4.84
C TYR A 19 7.69 20.92 -3.35
N ILE A 20 8.20 20.06 -2.47
CA ILE A 20 8.15 20.30 -1.00
C ILE A 20 9.04 21.49 -0.63
N HIS A 21 10.19 21.66 -1.28
CA HIS A 21 11.03 22.84 -1.06
C HIS A 21 10.33 24.14 -1.45
N ASP A 22 9.64 24.16 -2.61
CA ASP A 22 8.86 25.33 -3.03
C ASP A 22 7.69 25.62 -2.06
N LYS A 23 7.08 24.56 -1.50
CA LYS A 23 5.98 24.66 -0.53
C LYS A 23 6.43 25.10 0.87
N ARG A 24 7.68 24.85 1.22
CA ARG A 24 8.23 25.12 2.55
C ARG A 24 7.98 26.55 3.00
N ASP A 25 8.21 27.53 2.12
CA ASP A 25 8.04 28.96 2.42
C ASP A 25 6.56 29.30 2.67
N ASP A 26 5.64 28.74 1.89
CA ASP A 26 4.20 28.93 2.05
C ASP A 26 3.72 28.39 3.40
N LEU A 27 4.08 27.17 3.74
CA LEU A 27 3.69 26.55 5.00
C LEU A 27 4.33 27.26 6.20
N SER A 28 5.55 27.77 6.05
CA SER A 28 6.25 28.53 7.10
C SER A 28 5.59 29.88 7.42
N ARG A 29 4.81 30.45 6.48
CA ARG A 29 4.02 31.68 6.75
C ARG A 29 2.96 31.46 7.82
N VAL A 30 2.45 30.23 7.94
CA VAL A 30 1.50 29.87 9.00
C VAL A 30 2.26 29.67 10.32
N HIS A 31 3.25 28.79 10.32
CA HIS A 31 4.12 28.51 11.47
C HIS A 31 5.31 27.66 11.02
N THR A 32 6.42 27.67 11.79
CA THR A 32 7.62 26.85 11.53
C THR A 32 7.32 25.34 11.50
N MET A 33 6.27 24.87 12.20
CA MET A 33 5.78 23.50 12.12
C MET A 33 5.35 23.08 10.72
N GLY A 34 4.94 24.01 9.86
CA GLY A 34 4.58 23.71 8.48
C GLY A 34 5.78 23.23 7.67
N ALA A 35 6.93 23.94 7.78
CA ALA A 35 8.17 23.48 7.14
C ALA A 35 8.66 22.17 7.73
N ASP A 36 8.65 22.02 9.06
CA ASP A 36 9.03 20.78 9.77
C ASP A 36 8.17 19.60 9.30
N SER A 37 6.87 19.79 9.13
CA SER A 37 5.97 18.74 8.62
C SER A 37 6.32 18.33 7.18
N GLY A 38 6.58 19.30 6.30
CA GLY A 38 7.02 19.02 4.93
C GLY A 38 8.31 18.22 4.88
N ASP A 39 9.32 18.62 5.66
CA ASP A 39 10.61 17.93 5.76
C ASP A 39 10.43 16.48 6.26
N ARG A 40 9.61 16.25 7.30
CA ARG A 40 9.31 14.88 7.81
C ARG A 40 8.56 14.01 6.81
N ILE A 41 7.59 14.57 6.08
CA ILE A 41 6.87 13.86 5.02
C ILE A 41 7.84 13.45 3.92
N LEU A 42 8.76 14.33 3.51
CA LEU A 42 9.77 14.04 2.49
C LEU A 42 10.70 12.91 2.92
N ASP A 43 11.28 13.01 4.13
CA ASP A 43 12.17 11.99 4.70
C ASP A 43 11.47 10.63 4.83
N PHE A 44 10.22 10.64 5.28
CA PHE A 44 9.41 9.44 5.43
C PHE A 44 9.13 8.78 4.08
N THR A 45 8.81 9.59 3.06
CA THR A 45 8.50 9.12 1.70
C THR A 45 9.74 8.53 1.02
N GLU A 46 10.92 9.14 1.21
CA GLU A 46 12.20 8.66 0.64
C GLU A 46 12.49 7.20 0.98
N LYS A 47 12.17 6.77 2.21
CA LYS A 47 12.41 5.39 2.69
C LYS A 47 11.54 4.36 1.97
N GLY A 48 10.51 4.80 1.21
CA GLY A 48 9.65 3.94 0.41
C GLY A 48 10.33 3.41 -0.85
N LYS A 49 9.75 2.34 -1.41
CA LYS A 49 10.19 1.78 -2.71
C LYS A 49 9.66 2.60 -3.89
N MET A 50 8.70 3.49 -3.65
CA MET A 50 7.97 4.29 -4.64
C MET A 50 7.40 3.44 -5.78
N LEU A 51 6.83 2.30 -5.42
CA LEU A 51 6.24 1.36 -6.37
C LEU A 51 5.03 1.98 -7.07
N ARG A 52 4.16 2.68 -6.35
CA ARG A 52 2.94 3.27 -6.89
C ARG A 52 3.26 4.33 -7.93
N GLY A 53 4.19 5.21 -7.62
CA GLY A 53 4.66 6.21 -8.58
C GLY A 53 5.30 5.58 -9.81
N GLY A 54 6.09 4.52 -9.63
CA GLY A 54 6.68 3.76 -10.74
C GLY A 54 5.63 3.08 -11.63
N LEU A 55 4.50 2.63 -11.06
CA LEU A 55 3.39 2.05 -11.82
C LEU A 55 2.66 3.08 -12.68
N VAL A 56 2.58 4.36 -12.26
CA VAL A 56 2.06 5.44 -13.12
C VAL A 56 2.92 5.56 -14.39
N ALA A 57 4.25 5.59 -14.23
CA ALA A 57 5.17 5.68 -15.37
C ALA A 57 5.10 4.43 -16.26
N LEU A 58 4.98 3.24 -15.65
CA LEU A 58 4.84 1.98 -16.39
C LEU A 58 3.59 1.99 -17.25
N ALA A 59 2.43 2.35 -16.70
CA ALA A 59 1.17 2.38 -17.42
C ALA A 59 1.16 3.43 -18.52
N TYR A 60 1.72 4.63 -18.28
CA TYR A 60 1.89 5.65 -19.32
C TYR A 60 2.69 5.11 -20.51
N LEU A 61 3.84 4.50 -20.25
CA LEU A 61 4.71 3.96 -21.29
C LEU A 61 4.10 2.75 -22.01
N LEU A 62 3.29 1.96 -21.29
CA LEU A 62 2.63 0.77 -21.78
C LEU A 62 1.50 1.09 -22.77
N THR A 63 0.78 2.21 -22.57
CA THR A 63 -0.47 2.51 -23.29
C THR A 63 -0.39 3.71 -24.23
N ARG A 64 0.72 4.45 -24.26
CA ARG A 64 0.88 5.60 -25.15
C ARG A 64 0.85 5.21 -26.64
N THR A 65 0.20 6.04 -27.45
CA THR A 65 -0.02 5.77 -28.88
C THR A 65 1.17 6.07 -29.78
N ALA A 66 2.18 6.84 -29.32
CA ALA A 66 3.34 7.23 -30.11
C ALA A 66 4.64 6.79 -29.45
N PRO A 67 5.37 5.81 -29.99
CA PRO A 67 6.65 5.34 -29.42
C PRO A 67 7.82 6.24 -29.85
N SER A 68 7.70 7.56 -29.76
CA SER A 68 8.80 8.47 -30.01
C SER A 68 9.51 8.75 -28.68
N GLU A 69 10.71 8.30 -28.50
CA GLU A 69 11.57 8.47 -27.33
C GLU A 69 11.01 7.87 -26.01
N ASP A 70 11.84 7.14 -25.26
CA ASP A 70 11.51 6.56 -23.96
C ASP A 70 11.45 7.63 -22.83
N THR A 71 11.14 8.88 -23.19
CA THR A 71 11.03 10.01 -22.29
C THR A 71 9.66 9.98 -21.58
N VAL A 72 9.72 10.05 -20.27
CA VAL A 72 8.54 10.17 -19.42
C VAL A 72 8.28 11.66 -19.14
N PRO A 73 7.10 12.20 -19.49
CA PRO A 73 6.77 13.60 -19.22
C PRO A 73 6.79 13.97 -17.75
N ARG A 74 7.04 15.25 -17.45
CA ARG A 74 7.06 15.78 -16.08
C ARG A 74 5.76 15.51 -15.32
N ASP A 75 4.61 15.57 -15.99
CA ASP A 75 3.29 15.33 -15.39
C ASP A 75 3.13 13.89 -14.89
N VAL A 76 3.77 12.92 -15.54
CA VAL A 76 3.80 11.52 -15.08
C VAL A 76 4.55 11.41 -13.75
N TYR A 77 5.68 12.11 -13.60
CA TYR A 77 6.40 12.15 -12.33
C TYR A 77 5.64 12.93 -11.26
N ALA A 78 4.91 13.97 -11.64
CA ALA A 78 4.02 14.70 -10.75
C ALA A 78 2.94 13.78 -10.17
N VAL A 79 2.26 13.01 -11.02
CA VAL A 79 1.24 12.04 -10.59
C VAL A 79 1.88 10.88 -9.83
N GLY A 80 3.10 10.47 -10.20
CA GLY A 80 3.90 9.53 -9.41
C GLY A 80 4.13 10.03 -7.98
N ALA A 81 4.51 11.29 -7.81
CA ALA A 81 4.69 11.93 -6.51
C ALA A 81 3.36 12.02 -5.72
N VAL A 82 2.24 12.30 -6.40
CA VAL A 82 0.88 12.24 -5.81
C VAL A 82 0.61 10.87 -5.18
N MET A 83 0.90 9.77 -5.89
CA MET A 83 0.69 8.42 -5.36
C MET A 83 1.53 8.15 -4.10
N GLU A 84 2.74 8.67 -4.05
CA GLU A 84 3.62 8.48 -2.89
C GLU A 84 3.24 9.40 -1.72
N LEU A 85 2.70 10.60 -1.97
CA LEU A 85 2.12 11.45 -0.93
C LEU A 85 0.86 10.82 -0.32
N PHE A 86 -0.05 10.28 -1.14
CA PHE A 86 -1.20 9.52 -0.64
C PHE A 86 -0.76 8.33 0.21
N GLN A 87 0.25 7.58 -0.26
CA GLN A 87 0.81 6.48 0.53
C GLN A 87 1.39 6.95 1.86
N SER A 88 2.09 8.08 1.87
CA SER A 88 2.66 8.61 3.11
C SER A 88 1.57 9.06 4.07
N GLY A 89 0.53 9.76 3.60
CA GLY A 89 -0.62 10.15 4.40
C GLY A 89 -1.33 8.95 5.04
N PHE A 90 -1.62 7.92 4.24
CA PHE A 90 -2.24 6.69 4.76
C PHE A 90 -1.36 5.97 5.78
N LEU A 91 -0.06 5.84 5.52
CA LEU A 91 0.84 5.19 6.47
C LEU A 91 1.03 5.97 7.77
N ILE A 92 1.00 7.31 7.71
CA ILE A 92 1.06 8.16 8.90
C ILE A 92 -0.17 7.93 9.78
N HIS A 93 -1.38 7.84 9.18
CA HIS A 93 -2.61 7.55 9.90
C HIS A 93 -2.67 6.10 10.39
N ASP A 94 -2.23 5.14 9.59
CA ASP A 94 -2.16 3.72 9.90
C ASP A 94 -1.25 3.47 11.12
N ASP A 95 -0.06 4.09 11.14
CA ASP A 95 0.88 4.02 12.28
C ASP A 95 0.25 4.47 13.61
N ILE A 96 -0.66 5.46 13.56
CA ILE A 96 -1.41 5.92 14.75
C ILE A 96 -2.46 4.90 15.15
N MET A 97 -3.25 4.38 14.20
CA MET A 97 -4.31 3.40 14.44
C MET A 97 -3.75 2.09 15.02
N ASP A 98 -2.60 1.64 14.48
CA ASP A 98 -1.92 0.41 14.88
C ASP A 98 -0.95 0.62 16.06
N ARG A 99 -0.73 1.87 16.50
CA ARG A 99 0.25 2.27 17.52
C ARG A 99 1.68 1.86 17.17
N ASP A 100 2.02 1.90 15.90
CA ASP A 100 3.32 1.54 15.36
C ASP A 100 4.32 2.69 15.51
N GLU A 101 5.14 2.68 16.57
CA GLU A 101 6.15 3.72 16.81
C GLU A 101 7.31 3.72 15.80
N LYS A 102 7.43 2.68 14.98
CA LYS A 102 8.50 2.53 13.98
C LYS A 102 7.97 2.02 12.66
N ARG A 103 8.40 2.66 11.58
CA ARG A 103 8.14 2.23 10.21
C ARG A 103 9.41 2.33 9.36
N ARG A 104 9.72 1.28 8.58
CA ARG A 104 10.91 1.24 7.70
C ARG A 104 12.23 1.53 8.43
N GLY A 105 12.34 1.10 9.67
CA GLY A 105 13.54 1.26 10.49
C GLY A 105 13.74 2.63 11.14
N ILE A 106 12.84 3.58 10.91
CA ILE A 106 12.81 4.90 11.55
C ILE A 106 11.59 5.05 12.45
N ARG A 107 11.58 6.06 13.33
CA ARG A 107 10.37 6.41 14.08
C ARG A 107 9.27 6.85 13.13
N SER A 108 8.04 6.39 13.37
CA SER A 108 6.84 6.91 12.70
C SER A 108 6.65 8.40 13.00
N ILE A 109 5.92 9.12 12.16
CA ILE A 109 5.79 10.59 12.28
C ILE A 109 5.14 10.97 13.60
N PHE A 110 4.08 10.27 14.03
CA PHE A 110 3.45 10.55 15.32
C PHE A 110 4.41 10.32 16.50
N ALA A 111 5.23 9.28 16.45
CA ALA A 111 6.22 9.00 17.50
C ALA A 111 7.37 10.03 17.51
N GLN A 112 7.71 10.63 16.35
CA GLN A 112 8.64 11.74 16.27
C GLN A 112 8.07 12.99 16.96
N TYR A 113 6.80 13.32 16.70
CA TYR A 113 6.10 14.45 17.32
C TYR A 113 5.87 14.20 18.82
N GLY A 114 5.53 12.98 19.22
CA GLY A 114 5.42 12.61 20.63
C GLY A 114 6.73 12.82 21.39
N LYS A 115 7.87 12.44 20.78
CA LYS A 115 9.20 12.73 21.36
C LYS A 115 9.44 14.23 21.48
N MET A 116 9.15 15.01 20.44
CA MET A 116 9.28 16.47 20.48
C MET A 116 8.43 17.09 21.59
N ALA A 117 7.19 16.62 21.76
CA ALA A 117 6.29 17.07 22.82
C ALA A 117 6.81 16.74 24.22
N ALA A 118 7.36 15.55 24.41
CA ALA A 118 7.97 15.14 25.66
C ALA A 118 9.21 16.00 26.02
N GLU A 119 10.06 16.29 25.04
CA GLU A 119 11.21 17.18 25.20
C GLU A 119 10.79 18.64 25.53
N ALA A 120 9.61 19.06 25.07
CA ALA A 120 9.00 20.34 25.43
C ALA A 120 8.28 20.34 26.81
N GLY A 121 8.26 19.21 27.53
CA GLY A 121 7.62 19.07 28.83
C GLY A 121 6.10 18.94 28.79
N ILE A 122 5.51 18.55 27.65
CA ILE A 122 4.07 18.31 27.52
C ILE A 122 3.72 16.99 28.20
N GLU A 123 2.80 17.01 29.16
CA GLU A 123 2.44 15.86 30.00
C GLU A 123 1.86 14.71 29.18
N ASP A 124 0.88 14.97 28.31
CA ASP A 124 0.33 13.97 27.38
C ASP A 124 1.02 14.06 26.01
N SER A 125 2.30 13.76 26.02
CA SER A 125 3.14 13.82 24.82
C SER A 125 2.75 12.78 23.76
N TYR A 126 2.21 11.62 24.18
CA TYR A 126 1.77 10.57 23.26
C TYR A 126 0.56 11.04 22.43
N HIS A 127 -0.49 11.48 23.10
CA HIS A 127 -1.69 12.01 22.41
C HIS A 127 -1.37 13.27 21.57
N THR A 128 -0.44 14.12 22.04
CA THR A 128 0.05 15.26 21.25
C THR A 128 0.72 14.76 19.97
N GLY A 129 1.51 13.69 20.06
CA GLY A 129 2.14 13.03 18.90
C GLY A 129 1.12 12.50 17.91
N GLU A 130 0.07 11.79 18.38
CA GLU A 130 -1.03 11.31 17.56
C GLU A 130 -1.74 12.47 16.83
N SER A 131 -2.10 13.53 17.57
CA SER A 131 -2.79 14.69 17.03
C SER A 131 -1.99 15.41 15.93
N LEU A 132 -0.69 15.61 16.15
CA LEU A 132 0.20 16.22 15.15
C LEU A 132 0.45 15.29 13.97
N GLY A 133 0.48 13.97 14.21
CA GLY A 133 0.57 12.95 13.17
C GLY A 133 -0.64 12.96 12.24
N ILE A 134 -1.86 13.08 12.79
CA ILE A 134 -3.09 13.23 12.00
C ILE A 134 -2.98 14.45 11.07
N CYS A 135 -2.60 15.62 11.63
CA CYS A 135 -2.40 16.83 10.83
C CYS A 135 -1.35 16.65 9.72
N ALA A 136 -0.25 15.97 10.00
CA ALA A 136 0.79 15.70 9.00
C ALA A 136 0.29 14.78 7.86
N GLY A 137 -0.51 13.77 8.19
CA GLY A 137 -1.17 12.91 7.20
C GLY A 137 -2.12 13.69 6.30
N ASP A 138 -2.93 14.59 6.87
CA ASP A 138 -3.83 15.46 6.12
C ASP A 138 -3.06 16.44 5.21
N ILE A 139 -1.95 17.01 5.69
CA ILE A 139 -1.07 17.86 4.86
C ILE A 139 -0.57 17.06 3.65
N ALA A 140 -0.15 15.81 3.81
CA ALA A 140 0.29 14.99 2.69
C ALA A 140 -0.83 14.76 1.66
N PHE A 141 -2.06 14.51 2.09
CA PHE A 141 -3.22 14.39 1.19
C PHE A 141 -3.51 15.69 0.44
N PHE A 142 -3.51 16.83 1.12
CA PHE A 142 -3.79 18.12 0.47
C PHE A 142 -2.67 18.54 -0.48
N MET A 143 -1.41 18.28 -0.17
CA MET A 143 -0.30 18.46 -1.11
C MET A 143 -0.49 17.64 -2.38
N ALA A 144 -0.94 16.39 -2.26
CA ALA A 144 -1.21 15.53 -3.41
C ALA A 144 -2.33 16.11 -4.29
N PHE A 145 -3.43 16.58 -3.71
CA PHE A 145 -4.51 17.21 -4.46
C PHE A 145 -4.10 18.56 -5.08
N GLU A 146 -3.22 19.30 -4.44
CA GLU A 146 -2.69 20.53 -5.02
C GLU A 146 -1.84 20.26 -6.26
N ILE A 147 -1.00 19.22 -6.25
CA ILE A 147 -0.26 18.79 -7.45
C ILE A 147 -1.23 18.41 -8.57
N LEU A 148 -2.28 17.65 -8.28
CA LEU A 148 -3.30 17.28 -9.29
C LEU A 148 -4.02 18.50 -9.87
N ALA A 149 -4.35 19.48 -9.03
CA ALA A 149 -4.99 20.72 -9.47
C ALA A 149 -4.07 21.59 -10.34
N GLY A 150 -2.75 21.46 -10.17
CA GLY A 150 -1.74 22.14 -10.99
C GLY A 150 -1.53 21.52 -12.39
N LEU A 151 -2.05 20.32 -12.64
CA LEU A 151 -2.05 19.73 -13.98
C LEU A 151 -3.08 20.42 -14.88
N GLY A 152 -2.87 20.41 -16.17
CA GLY A 152 -3.80 21.01 -17.14
C GLY A 152 -5.26 20.54 -16.94
N THR A 153 -6.22 21.41 -17.25
CA THR A 153 -7.65 21.26 -16.88
C THR A 153 -8.30 19.93 -17.35
N GLY A 154 -7.86 19.32 -18.44
CA GLY A 154 -8.40 18.06 -18.93
C GLY A 154 -7.98 16.86 -18.09
N ALA A 155 -6.68 16.59 -18.02
CA ALA A 155 -6.11 15.46 -17.27
C ALA A 155 -6.26 15.67 -15.76
N GLY A 156 -5.96 16.87 -15.24
CA GLY A 156 -6.05 17.18 -13.83
C GLY A 156 -7.44 16.92 -13.24
N ASN A 157 -8.51 17.34 -13.91
CA ASN A 157 -9.87 17.07 -13.44
C ASN A 157 -10.22 15.57 -13.44
N ARG A 158 -9.84 14.84 -14.49
CA ARG A 158 -10.07 13.38 -14.56
C ARG A 158 -9.32 12.66 -13.43
N LEU A 159 -8.05 13.00 -13.22
CA LEU A 159 -7.20 12.40 -12.19
C LEU A 159 -7.68 12.75 -10.78
N THR A 160 -8.08 14.01 -10.53
CA THR A 160 -8.63 14.42 -9.24
C THR A 160 -9.88 13.62 -8.89
N GLY A 161 -10.83 13.47 -9.84
CA GLY A 161 -12.03 12.69 -9.62
C GLY A 161 -11.75 11.21 -9.39
N LEU A 162 -10.83 10.63 -10.17
CA LEU A 162 -10.39 9.24 -10.03
C LEU A 162 -9.73 9.02 -8.66
N CYS A 163 -8.75 9.83 -8.29
CA CYS A 163 -8.05 9.73 -7.00
C CYS A 163 -9.01 9.91 -5.81
N ALA A 164 -9.88 10.91 -5.85
CA ALA A 164 -10.82 11.16 -4.75
C ALA A 164 -11.75 9.97 -4.51
N ARG A 165 -12.25 9.34 -5.59
CA ARG A 165 -13.08 8.14 -5.50
C ARG A 165 -12.30 6.96 -4.91
N GLU A 166 -11.14 6.62 -5.47
CA GLU A 166 -10.39 5.45 -5.04
C GLU A 166 -9.85 5.58 -3.60
N ILE A 167 -9.43 6.79 -3.20
CA ILE A 167 -8.99 7.07 -1.83
C ILE A 167 -10.16 6.95 -0.84
N SER A 168 -11.38 7.37 -1.23
CA SER A 168 -12.56 7.16 -0.41
C SER A 168 -12.83 5.67 -0.17
N TYR A 169 -12.62 4.82 -1.19
CA TYR A 169 -12.74 3.36 -1.03
C TYR A 169 -11.69 2.79 -0.07
N VAL A 170 -10.45 3.30 -0.11
CA VAL A 170 -9.41 2.91 0.87
C VAL A 170 -9.84 3.30 2.28
N GLY A 171 -10.42 4.49 2.47
CA GLY A 171 -10.96 4.91 3.77
C GLY A 171 -12.01 3.95 4.31
N VAL A 172 -12.98 3.54 3.48
CA VAL A 172 -13.98 2.53 3.88
C VAL A 172 -13.33 1.19 4.18
N ALA A 173 -12.40 0.74 3.35
CA ALA A 173 -11.68 -0.51 3.57
C ALA A 173 -10.87 -0.47 4.88
N GLN A 174 -10.26 0.66 5.22
CA GLN A 174 -9.57 0.83 6.50
C GLN A 174 -10.54 0.76 7.69
N MET A 175 -11.75 1.35 7.58
CA MET A 175 -12.78 1.21 8.61
C MET A 175 -13.17 -0.27 8.81
N MET A 176 -13.29 -1.04 7.72
CA MET A 176 -13.57 -2.49 7.78
C MET A 176 -12.43 -3.22 8.51
N ASP A 177 -11.18 -2.94 8.15
CA ASP A 177 -9.99 -3.59 8.72
C ASP A 177 -9.90 -3.36 10.24
N VAL A 178 -10.02 -2.10 10.67
CA VAL A 178 -10.03 -1.74 12.09
C VAL A 178 -11.21 -2.38 12.83
N TYR A 179 -12.42 -2.30 12.28
CA TYR A 179 -13.60 -2.84 12.92
C TYR A 179 -13.54 -4.37 13.06
N TRP A 180 -13.14 -5.06 11.99
CA TRP A 180 -13.05 -6.53 12.01
C TRP A 180 -11.89 -7.04 12.87
N GLY A 181 -10.82 -6.30 12.99
CA GLY A 181 -9.73 -6.61 13.92
C GLY A 181 -10.18 -6.61 15.39
N GLN A 182 -11.17 -5.79 15.74
CA GLN A 182 -11.67 -5.64 17.11
C GLN A 182 -12.95 -6.43 17.41
N THR A 183 -13.70 -6.87 16.39
CA THR A 183 -14.96 -7.59 16.59
C THR A 183 -14.76 -9.10 16.75
N PRO A 184 -15.43 -9.77 17.71
CA PRO A 184 -15.46 -11.23 17.80
C PRO A 184 -16.33 -11.88 16.72
N ALA A 185 -17.10 -11.10 15.95
CA ALA A 185 -17.98 -11.63 14.91
C ALA A 185 -17.20 -12.41 13.85
N ALA A 186 -17.80 -13.47 13.32
CA ALA A 186 -17.27 -14.16 12.16
C ALA A 186 -17.30 -13.23 10.93
N VAL A 187 -16.27 -13.34 10.11
CA VAL A 187 -16.14 -12.64 8.83
C VAL A 187 -15.91 -13.70 7.76
N GLU A 188 -16.61 -13.59 6.66
CA GLU A 188 -16.46 -14.55 5.55
C GLU A 188 -15.19 -14.25 4.76
N GLU A 189 -14.63 -15.29 4.11
CA GLU A 189 -13.39 -15.14 3.34
C GLU A 189 -13.57 -14.17 2.17
N GLU A 190 -14.75 -14.17 1.55
CA GLU A 190 -15.10 -13.24 0.45
C GLU A 190 -15.02 -11.77 0.88
N ASP A 191 -15.40 -11.46 2.13
CA ASP A 191 -15.31 -10.11 2.69
C ASP A 191 -13.84 -9.68 2.86
N ILE A 192 -12.97 -10.60 3.28
CA ILE A 192 -11.52 -10.33 3.39
C ILE A 192 -10.89 -10.17 2.01
N ILE A 193 -11.27 -10.97 1.02
CA ILE A 193 -10.80 -10.79 -0.36
C ILE A 193 -11.30 -9.45 -0.93
N ALA A 194 -12.52 -9.03 -0.60
CA ALA A 194 -13.02 -7.70 -0.95
C ALA A 194 -12.21 -6.59 -0.27
N LEU A 195 -11.91 -6.73 1.02
CA LEU A 195 -11.03 -5.83 1.75
C LEU A 195 -9.66 -5.69 1.05
N TYR A 196 -9.01 -6.81 0.68
CA TYR A 196 -7.73 -6.80 -0.02
C TYR A 196 -7.81 -6.12 -1.38
N ARG A 197 -8.91 -6.33 -2.10
CA ARG A 197 -9.16 -5.65 -3.38
C ARG A 197 -9.20 -4.14 -3.20
N TYR A 198 -9.95 -3.62 -2.23
CA TYR A 198 -10.13 -2.18 -2.04
C TYR A 198 -8.98 -1.50 -1.29
N LYS A 199 -8.47 -2.09 -0.21
CA LYS A 199 -7.37 -1.52 0.59
C LYS A 199 -6.04 -1.58 -0.16
N THR A 200 -5.75 -2.70 -0.83
CA THR A 200 -4.43 -2.94 -1.45
C THR A 200 -4.50 -2.96 -2.97
N GLY A 201 -5.39 -3.74 -3.57
CA GLY A 201 -5.45 -3.96 -5.01
C GLY A 201 -5.70 -2.69 -5.78
N ARG A 202 -6.84 -2.08 -5.56
CA ARG A 202 -7.25 -0.86 -6.24
C ARG A 202 -6.30 0.30 -5.96
N TYR A 203 -5.90 0.47 -4.73
CA TYR A 203 -5.06 1.59 -4.34
C TYR A 203 -3.59 1.43 -4.73
N THR A 204 -3.00 0.25 -4.52
CA THR A 204 -1.56 0.05 -4.76
C THR A 204 -1.24 -0.20 -6.22
N PHE A 205 -2.16 -0.82 -6.96
CA PHE A 205 -1.92 -1.25 -8.34
C PHE A 205 -2.89 -0.58 -9.33
N SER A 206 -4.22 -0.76 -9.18
CA SER A 206 -5.18 -0.25 -10.18
C SER A 206 -5.11 1.27 -10.30
N LEU A 207 -5.17 2.02 -9.21
CA LEU A 207 -5.18 3.48 -9.24
C LEU A 207 -3.94 4.06 -9.95
N PRO A 208 -2.69 3.67 -9.58
CA PRO A 208 -1.53 4.14 -10.32
C PRO A 208 -1.54 3.78 -11.80
N LEU A 209 -1.94 2.55 -12.14
CA LEU A 209 -2.04 2.11 -13.54
C LEU A 209 -3.09 2.90 -14.31
N MET A 210 -4.27 3.13 -13.73
CA MET A 210 -5.32 3.96 -14.33
C MET A 210 -4.86 5.42 -14.49
N CYS A 211 -4.12 5.98 -13.52
CA CYS A 211 -3.58 7.32 -13.64
C CYS A 211 -2.60 7.45 -14.81
N GLY A 212 -1.71 6.48 -14.98
CA GLY A 212 -0.80 6.43 -16.13
C GLY A 212 -1.54 6.33 -17.45
N ALA A 213 -2.59 5.50 -17.52
CA ALA A 213 -3.47 5.36 -18.68
C ALA A 213 -4.20 6.68 -19.03
N VAL A 214 -4.70 7.40 -18.02
CA VAL A 214 -5.32 8.73 -18.22
C VAL A 214 -4.34 9.73 -18.82
N LEU A 215 -3.08 9.73 -18.36
CA LEU A 215 -2.03 10.60 -18.89
C LEU A 215 -1.60 10.23 -20.32
N ALA A 216 -1.73 8.98 -20.70
CA ALA A 216 -1.44 8.47 -22.04
C ALA A 216 -2.61 8.61 -23.04
N ASP A 217 -3.77 9.13 -22.58
CA ASP A 217 -5.03 9.09 -23.33
C ASP A 217 -5.36 7.68 -23.84
N ALA A 218 -5.14 6.68 -23.00
CA ALA A 218 -5.40 5.27 -23.29
C ALA A 218 -6.88 5.00 -23.62
N SER A 219 -7.13 3.97 -24.40
CA SER A 219 -8.49 3.52 -24.73
C SER A 219 -9.23 3.03 -23.48
N GLU A 220 -10.57 2.97 -23.57
CA GLU A 220 -11.39 2.39 -22.49
C GLU A 220 -11.02 0.92 -22.24
N ALA A 221 -10.70 0.16 -23.29
CA ALA A 221 -10.29 -1.23 -23.21
C ALA A 221 -8.95 -1.38 -22.46
N GLN A 222 -7.95 -0.55 -22.78
CA GLN A 222 -6.67 -0.54 -22.07
C GLN A 222 -6.85 -0.15 -20.60
N SER A 223 -7.65 0.87 -20.33
CA SER A 223 -7.93 1.32 -18.96
C SER A 223 -8.63 0.24 -18.13
N ALA A 224 -9.63 -0.44 -18.68
CA ALA A 224 -10.33 -1.54 -18.02
C ALA A 224 -9.42 -2.75 -17.78
N ALA A 225 -8.54 -3.08 -18.74
CA ALA A 225 -7.54 -4.14 -18.58
C ALA A 225 -6.58 -3.82 -17.42
N LEU A 226 -6.04 -2.61 -17.36
CA LEU A 226 -5.13 -2.17 -16.30
C LEU A 226 -5.81 -2.13 -14.92
N GLU A 227 -7.06 -1.68 -14.86
CA GLU A 227 -7.84 -1.71 -13.62
C GLU A 227 -7.98 -3.15 -13.10
N LYS A 228 -8.36 -4.08 -13.98
CA LYS A 228 -8.55 -5.49 -13.62
C LYS A 228 -7.25 -6.17 -13.23
N ILE A 229 -6.17 -5.96 -13.97
CA ILE A 229 -4.82 -6.47 -13.65
C ILE A 229 -4.41 -5.98 -12.24
N GLY A 230 -4.62 -4.69 -11.96
CA GLY A 230 -4.27 -4.11 -10.68
C GLY A 230 -5.05 -4.73 -9.50
N GLU A 231 -6.36 -4.98 -9.68
CA GLU A 231 -7.16 -5.66 -8.65
C GLU A 231 -6.63 -7.07 -8.35
N LEU A 232 -6.37 -7.86 -9.38
CA LEU A 232 -5.90 -9.24 -9.25
C LEU A 232 -4.51 -9.28 -8.59
N LEU A 233 -3.58 -8.46 -9.08
CA LEU A 233 -2.23 -8.34 -8.50
C LEU A 233 -2.24 -7.92 -7.04
N GLY A 234 -3.14 -7.03 -6.66
CA GLY A 234 -3.24 -6.58 -5.30
C GLY A 234 -3.71 -7.65 -4.33
N VAL A 235 -4.65 -8.50 -4.75
CA VAL A 235 -5.07 -9.66 -3.96
C VAL A 235 -3.91 -10.64 -3.79
N VAL A 236 -3.18 -10.97 -4.88
CA VAL A 236 -1.97 -11.81 -4.82
C VAL A 236 -0.96 -11.22 -3.85
N PHE A 237 -0.72 -9.90 -3.97
CA PHE A 237 0.25 -9.20 -3.13
C PHE A 237 -0.10 -9.30 -1.65
N GLN A 238 -1.38 -9.12 -1.29
CA GLN A 238 -1.82 -9.18 0.10
C GLN A 238 -1.82 -10.61 0.65
N LEU A 239 -2.30 -11.60 -0.11
CA LEU A 239 -2.23 -13.01 0.29
C LEU A 239 -0.79 -13.46 0.55
N LYS A 240 0.16 -12.98 -0.27
CA LYS A 240 1.60 -13.26 -0.06
C LYS A 240 2.18 -12.48 1.12
N ASP A 241 1.65 -11.30 1.43
CA ASP A 241 2.04 -10.55 2.64
C ASP A 241 1.62 -11.29 3.91
N ASP A 242 0.39 -11.80 3.95
CA ASP A 242 -0.11 -12.63 5.04
C ASP A 242 0.68 -13.93 5.20
N GLU A 243 1.00 -14.60 4.08
CA GLU A 243 1.87 -15.78 4.11
C GLU A 243 3.23 -15.44 4.74
N LEU A 244 3.84 -14.33 4.33
CA LEU A 244 5.10 -13.87 4.88
C LEU A 244 4.97 -13.46 6.36
N GLY A 245 3.88 -12.83 6.75
CA GLY A 245 3.57 -12.48 8.15
C GLY A 245 3.52 -13.70 9.06
N LEU A 246 3.07 -14.84 8.54
CA LEU A 246 2.98 -16.10 9.28
C LEU A 246 4.22 -16.99 9.13
N PHE A 247 4.81 -17.12 7.93
CA PHE A 247 5.87 -18.09 7.59
C PHE A 247 7.22 -17.47 7.25
N GLY A 248 7.32 -16.15 7.19
CA GLY A 248 8.54 -15.46 6.81
C GLY A 248 9.66 -15.54 7.83
N ASP A 249 10.76 -14.86 7.57
CA ASP A 249 11.93 -14.70 8.44
C ASP A 249 11.95 -13.27 9.00
N GLU A 250 11.99 -13.12 10.33
CA GLU A 250 12.00 -11.82 11.02
C GLU A 250 13.14 -10.90 10.55
N GLN A 251 14.32 -11.48 10.28
CA GLN A 251 15.47 -10.72 9.83
C GLN A 251 15.26 -10.13 8.42
N GLN A 252 14.47 -10.83 7.59
CA GLN A 252 14.18 -10.40 6.23
C GLN A 252 12.98 -9.44 6.17
N LEU A 253 11.99 -9.64 7.03
CA LEU A 253 10.75 -8.85 7.05
C LEU A 253 10.90 -7.53 7.81
N GLY A 254 11.82 -7.48 8.78
CA GLY A 254 11.97 -6.32 9.67
C GLY A 254 10.80 -6.11 10.65
N LYS A 255 9.89 -7.10 10.73
CA LYS A 255 8.76 -7.15 11.68
C LYS A 255 8.79 -8.49 12.43
N PRO A 256 8.29 -8.55 13.68
CA PRO A 256 8.11 -9.79 14.39
C PRO A 256 7.13 -10.71 13.64
N ILE A 257 7.45 -12.01 13.60
CA ILE A 257 6.54 -13.00 13.03
C ILE A 257 5.31 -13.12 13.93
N GLY A 258 4.14 -13.29 13.30
CA GLY A 258 2.86 -13.39 14.01
C GLY A 258 2.29 -12.03 14.44
N SER A 259 2.75 -10.90 13.88
CA SER A 259 2.15 -9.59 14.11
C SER A 259 0.64 -9.60 13.80
N ASP A 260 0.23 -10.18 12.68
CA ASP A 260 -1.17 -10.28 12.29
C ASP A 260 -2.03 -11.06 13.31
N LEU A 261 -1.44 -12.10 13.94
CA LEU A 261 -2.06 -12.81 15.06
C LEU A 261 -2.27 -11.91 16.27
N LYS A 262 -1.24 -11.15 16.65
CA LYS A 262 -1.27 -10.21 17.78
C LYS A 262 -2.29 -9.11 17.58
N GLU A 263 -2.37 -8.58 16.37
CA GLU A 263 -3.31 -7.54 15.97
C GLU A 263 -4.74 -8.06 15.77
N GLY A 264 -4.93 -9.39 15.80
CA GLY A 264 -6.24 -10.01 15.62
C GLY A 264 -6.76 -9.94 14.18
N LYS A 265 -5.87 -9.73 13.20
CA LYS A 265 -6.25 -9.65 11.78
C LYS A 265 -6.88 -10.95 11.30
N LYS A 266 -8.04 -10.82 10.68
CA LYS A 266 -8.77 -11.95 10.08
C LYS A 266 -8.28 -12.15 8.65
N THR A 267 -7.25 -13.00 8.51
CA THR A 267 -6.71 -13.35 7.18
C THR A 267 -7.40 -14.62 6.65
N PRO A 268 -7.37 -14.90 5.34
CA PRO A 268 -7.86 -16.16 4.78
C PRO A 268 -7.22 -17.40 5.42
N PHE A 269 -5.95 -17.30 5.86
CA PHE A 269 -5.29 -18.36 6.63
C PHE A 269 -6.05 -18.70 7.91
N PHE A 270 -6.45 -17.68 8.67
CA PHE A 270 -7.18 -17.88 9.94
C PHE A 270 -8.61 -18.31 9.73
N ILE A 271 -9.30 -17.75 8.75
CA ILE A 271 -10.70 -18.13 8.46
C ILE A 271 -10.74 -19.63 8.09
N ARG A 272 -9.89 -20.08 7.18
CA ARG A 272 -9.81 -21.50 6.79
C ARG A 272 -9.37 -22.39 7.96
N LEU A 273 -8.44 -21.90 8.79
CA LEU A 273 -7.97 -22.59 9.98
C LEU A 273 -9.10 -22.79 11.00
N MET A 274 -9.84 -21.75 11.32
CA MET A 274 -10.96 -21.81 12.26
C MET A 274 -12.09 -22.72 11.77
N ASN A 275 -12.37 -22.73 10.46
CA ASN A 275 -13.38 -23.58 9.85
C ASN A 275 -13.03 -25.10 9.88
N ARG A 276 -11.76 -25.45 10.04
CA ARG A 276 -11.26 -26.84 10.03
C ARG A 276 -10.85 -27.35 11.42
N ALA A 277 -10.64 -26.43 12.35
CA ALA A 277 -10.17 -26.76 13.68
C ALA A 277 -11.23 -27.56 14.47
N SER A 278 -10.79 -28.54 15.25
CA SER A 278 -11.62 -29.20 16.25
C SER A 278 -12.02 -28.21 17.36
N ALA A 279 -13.03 -28.53 18.15
CA ALA A 279 -13.50 -27.66 19.24
C ALA A 279 -12.36 -27.23 20.19
N ALA A 280 -11.47 -28.18 20.56
CA ALA A 280 -10.33 -27.87 21.43
C ALA A 280 -9.29 -26.99 20.76
N GLN A 281 -9.07 -27.17 19.44
CA GLN A 281 -8.16 -26.32 18.66
C GLN A 281 -8.75 -24.91 18.49
N SER A 282 -10.05 -24.78 18.19
CA SER A 282 -10.73 -23.51 18.05
C SER A 282 -10.71 -22.70 19.34
N GLU A 283 -10.92 -23.34 20.51
CA GLU A 283 -10.81 -22.69 21.80
C GLU A 283 -9.40 -22.11 22.03
N LYS A 284 -8.36 -22.91 21.75
CA LYS A 284 -6.98 -22.44 21.86
C LYS A 284 -6.67 -21.31 20.88
N LEU A 285 -7.05 -21.43 19.61
CA LEU A 285 -6.83 -20.42 18.58
C LEU A 285 -7.52 -19.10 18.92
N SER A 286 -8.75 -19.16 19.44
CA SER A 286 -9.48 -17.95 19.90
C SER A 286 -8.77 -17.21 21.03
N GLY A 287 -7.99 -17.91 21.85
CA GLY A 287 -7.18 -17.29 22.90
C GLY A 287 -5.86 -16.71 22.40
N LEU A 288 -5.44 -17.03 21.17
CA LEU A 288 -4.21 -16.54 20.56
C LEU A 288 -4.45 -15.31 19.67
N ILE A 289 -5.60 -15.26 18.98
CA ILE A 289 -5.95 -14.16 18.07
C ILE A 289 -6.22 -12.89 18.88
N GLY A 290 -5.56 -11.78 18.54
CA GLY A 290 -5.68 -10.51 19.26
C GLY A 290 -4.96 -10.47 20.60
N ASN A 291 -4.09 -11.44 20.89
CA ASN A 291 -3.33 -11.50 22.13
C ASN A 291 -1.89 -10.99 21.91
N GLU A 292 -1.60 -9.79 22.40
CA GLU A 292 -0.27 -9.17 22.31
C GLU A 292 0.86 -10.02 22.95
N LYS A 293 0.51 -10.97 23.84
CA LYS A 293 1.45 -11.77 24.62
C LYS A 293 1.71 -13.17 24.03
N ILE A 294 1.32 -13.44 22.78
CA ILE A 294 1.61 -14.73 22.15
C ILE A 294 3.11 -14.99 22.08
N SER A 295 3.48 -16.25 22.36
CA SER A 295 4.87 -16.72 22.31
C SER A 295 5.26 -17.20 20.90
N ALA A 296 6.57 -17.41 20.69
CA ALA A 296 7.06 -18.05 19.47
C ALA A 296 6.50 -19.48 19.29
N ASP A 297 6.29 -20.22 20.40
CA ASP A 297 5.71 -21.55 20.36
C ASP A 297 4.23 -21.52 19.91
N ASP A 298 3.49 -20.48 20.27
CA ASP A 298 2.11 -20.29 19.81
C ASP A 298 2.06 -20.04 18.30
N VAL A 299 2.98 -19.22 17.78
CA VAL A 299 3.11 -19.01 16.33
C VAL A 299 3.47 -20.31 15.60
N LEU A 300 4.42 -21.10 16.14
CA LEU A 300 4.77 -22.41 15.60
C LEU A 300 3.59 -23.37 15.63
N TYR A 301 2.78 -23.37 16.68
CA TYR A 301 1.55 -24.17 16.77
C TYR A 301 0.56 -23.79 15.65
N VAL A 302 0.31 -22.51 15.43
CA VAL A 302 -0.57 -22.03 14.35
C VAL A 302 -0.04 -22.43 12.98
N ARG A 303 1.26 -22.23 12.71
CA ARG A 303 1.90 -22.68 11.47
C ARG A 303 1.71 -24.18 11.23
N GLY A 304 1.97 -25.00 12.24
CA GLY A 304 1.83 -26.45 12.15
C GLY A 304 0.40 -26.86 11.80
N LEU A 305 -0.62 -26.19 12.33
CA LEU A 305 -2.01 -26.45 11.95
C LEU A 305 -2.33 -26.01 10.53
N VAL A 306 -1.88 -24.82 10.10
CA VAL A 306 -2.06 -24.32 8.73
C VAL A 306 -1.45 -25.29 7.71
N GLU A 307 -0.25 -25.80 7.98
CA GLU A 307 0.41 -26.80 7.13
C GLU A 307 -0.31 -28.14 7.16
N SER A 308 -0.67 -28.64 8.34
CA SER A 308 -1.32 -29.96 8.48
C SER A 308 -2.69 -30.03 7.82
N PHE A 309 -3.40 -28.91 7.70
CA PHE A 309 -4.67 -28.81 6.99
C PHE A 309 -4.54 -28.47 5.50
N GLY A 310 -3.32 -28.32 4.97
CA GLY A 310 -3.07 -27.99 3.57
C GLY A 310 -3.47 -26.56 3.16
N ILE A 311 -3.74 -25.68 4.15
CA ILE A 311 -4.25 -24.33 3.90
C ILE A 311 -3.23 -23.49 3.13
N ARG A 312 -1.94 -23.65 3.43
CA ARG A 312 -0.87 -22.92 2.75
C ARG A 312 -0.83 -23.22 1.26
N GLU A 313 -0.98 -24.49 0.89
CA GLU A 313 -1.01 -24.93 -0.52
C GLU A 313 -2.24 -24.38 -1.24
N GLU A 314 -3.41 -24.43 -0.60
CA GLU A 314 -4.65 -23.91 -1.18
C GLU A 314 -4.60 -22.41 -1.45
N ILE A 315 -4.04 -21.62 -0.51
CA ILE A 315 -3.86 -20.17 -0.71
C ILE A 315 -2.80 -19.92 -1.77
N GLY A 316 -1.75 -20.75 -1.84
CA GLY A 316 -0.78 -20.73 -2.92
C GLY A 316 -1.42 -20.94 -4.30
N HIS A 317 -2.32 -21.92 -4.44
CA HIS A 317 -3.08 -22.15 -5.67
C HIS A 317 -3.99 -20.95 -6.01
N LEU A 318 -4.65 -20.36 -5.02
CA LEU A 318 -5.48 -19.17 -5.23
C LEU A 318 -4.63 -17.97 -5.76
N CYS A 319 -3.42 -17.80 -5.23
CA CYS A 319 -2.48 -16.80 -5.75
C CYS A 319 -2.11 -17.06 -7.22
N GLU A 320 -1.83 -18.32 -7.58
CA GLU A 320 -1.51 -18.70 -8.96
C GLU A 320 -2.72 -18.47 -9.90
N GLU A 321 -3.95 -18.78 -9.47
CA GLU A 321 -5.15 -18.52 -10.25
C GLU A 321 -5.33 -17.03 -10.57
N TYR A 322 -5.18 -16.15 -9.59
CA TYR A 322 -5.25 -14.70 -9.81
C TYR A 322 -4.09 -14.18 -10.70
N ALA A 323 -2.90 -14.73 -10.52
CA ALA A 323 -1.75 -14.38 -11.34
C ALA A 323 -1.94 -14.81 -12.80
N GLU A 324 -2.49 -16.00 -13.05
CA GLU A 324 -2.76 -16.50 -14.39
C GLU A 324 -3.86 -15.71 -15.10
N GLN A 325 -4.91 -15.32 -14.37
CA GLN A 325 -5.90 -14.38 -14.91
C GLN A 325 -5.25 -13.06 -15.33
N SER A 326 -4.31 -12.54 -14.53
CA SER A 326 -3.58 -11.32 -14.87
C SER A 326 -2.71 -11.50 -16.12
N ARG A 327 -1.98 -12.64 -16.24
CA ARG A 327 -1.18 -12.96 -17.43
C ARG A 327 -2.04 -13.03 -18.68
N THR A 328 -3.17 -13.73 -18.60
CA THR A 328 -4.11 -13.86 -19.71
C THR A 328 -4.57 -12.49 -20.23
N ILE A 329 -4.90 -11.55 -19.34
CA ILE A 329 -5.30 -10.21 -19.74
C ILE A 329 -4.13 -9.46 -20.38
N ILE A 330 -2.93 -9.54 -19.82
CA ILE A 330 -1.74 -8.85 -20.33
C ILE A 330 -1.34 -9.41 -21.72
N GLU A 331 -1.37 -10.71 -21.89
CA GLU A 331 -1.00 -11.38 -23.14
C GLU A 331 -2.02 -11.13 -24.25
N GLY A 332 -3.31 -11.00 -23.90
CA GLY A 332 -4.39 -10.67 -24.82
C GLY A 332 -4.47 -9.18 -25.18
N ALA A 333 -3.69 -8.30 -24.57
CA ALA A 333 -3.66 -6.87 -24.87
C ALA A 333 -2.61 -6.56 -25.95
N ASP A 334 -2.96 -6.77 -27.23
CA ASP A 334 -2.05 -6.56 -28.38
C ASP A 334 -1.62 -5.11 -28.57
N ASP A 335 -2.38 -4.16 -28.02
CA ASP A 335 -2.14 -2.72 -28.08
C ASP A 335 -1.26 -2.19 -26.94
N PHE A 336 -0.76 -3.05 -26.05
CA PHE A 336 0.26 -2.71 -25.07
C PHE A 336 1.67 -2.72 -25.68
N ASP A 337 2.51 -1.72 -25.37
CA ASP A 337 3.91 -1.70 -25.81
C ASP A 337 4.65 -2.95 -25.27
N PRO A 338 5.19 -3.82 -26.15
CA PRO A 338 5.79 -5.10 -25.75
C PRO A 338 6.91 -4.98 -24.71
N ARG A 339 7.69 -3.89 -24.76
CA ARG A 339 8.83 -3.68 -23.84
C ARG A 339 8.36 -3.49 -22.39
N TYR A 340 7.25 -2.79 -22.21
CA TYR A 340 6.68 -2.49 -20.91
C TYR A 340 5.70 -3.57 -20.45
N ARG A 341 5.08 -4.31 -21.38
CA ARG A 341 4.30 -5.52 -21.11
C ARG A 341 5.14 -6.56 -20.37
N ASP A 342 6.40 -6.78 -20.79
CA ASP A 342 7.33 -7.68 -20.12
C ASP A 342 7.64 -7.25 -18.67
N ILE A 343 7.69 -5.93 -18.40
CA ILE A 343 7.90 -5.42 -17.03
C ILE A 343 6.68 -5.75 -16.14
N LEU A 344 5.48 -5.64 -16.69
CA LEU A 344 4.25 -5.95 -15.98
C LEU A 344 4.14 -7.46 -15.69
N LEU A 345 4.51 -8.32 -16.63
CA LEU A 345 4.62 -9.77 -16.40
C LEU A 345 5.64 -10.12 -15.31
N GLN A 346 6.82 -9.48 -15.34
CA GLN A 346 7.83 -9.65 -14.28
C GLN A 346 7.33 -9.18 -12.91
N LEU A 347 6.40 -8.23 -12.84
CA LEU A 347 5.80 -7.78 -11.58
C LEU A 347 4.87 -8.85 -10.99
N ILE A 348 4.15 -9.60 -11.82
CA ILE A 348 3.36 -10.76 -11.38
C ILE A 348 4.28 -11.79 -10.72
N ASP A 349 5.35 -12.17 -11.42
CA ASP A 349 6.31 -13.15 -10.92
C ASP A 349 6.98 -12.68 -9.62
N TYR A 350 7.29 -11.39 -9.53
CA TYR A 350 7.81 -10.79 -8.30
C TYR A 350 6.80 -10.87 -7.15
N SER A 351 5.53 -10.60 -7.40
CA SER A 351 4.48 -10.64 -6.38
C SER A 351 4.24 -12.06 -5.85
N LEU A 352 4.25 -13.07 -6.74
CA LEU A 352 4.13 -14.47 -6.36
C LEU A 352 5.34 -15.00 -5.57
N ASN A 353 6.56 -14.56 -5.93
CA ASN A 353 7.81 -15.11 -5.40
C ASN A 353 8.49 -14.19 -4.39
N ARG A 354 7.78 -13.18 -3.89
CA ARG A 354 8.37 -12.24 -2.91
C ARG A 354 8.72 -12.95 -1.61
N ARG A 355 9.85 -12.51 -1.03
CA ARG A 355 10.38 -13.04 0.24
C ARG A 355 10.47 -11.94 1.32
N LYS A 356 10.13 -10.70 0.95
CA LYS A 356 10.15 -9.52 1.81
C LYS A 356 9.28 -8.39 1.23
#